data_a977510f36fe5076d2ccc76d5818c6d7
#
_entry.id   a977510f36fe5076d2ccc76d5818c6d7
#
_cell.length_a   1.000
_cell.length_b   1.000
_cell.length_c   1.000
_cell.angle_alpha   90.00
_cell.angle_beta   90.00
_cell.angle_gamma   90.00
#
_symmetry.space_group_name_H-M   'P 1'
#
loop_
_entity.id
_entity.type
_entity.pdbx_description
1 polymer ?
#
loop_
_entity_poly.entity_id
_entity_poly.type
_entity_poly.pdbx_seq_one_letter_code
_entity_poly.pdbx_strand_id
1 'polypeptide(L)'
;MNTIGNRYSISSLTNEKIKIINSLSQRKYRRQLNLFVAEGKRLCKEALDKNWEIKYLLYVKDKADDELVMKLIDQVISRGGDALEVTFNILSKISHKENAQNVLGVIEQKWNNLPKQLNKETWVALECVRDPGNLGTIFRTMDAVGVKGCILIDECTDPFSYEAVRASMGAIFNINIISINSKEFIEWRKEALFTLIGTSLKNAEDYRKANWASPFILLMGNEQKGLSDQLIAECDQLIKIPMLGSSDSLNLAVSTGVALYESIRKKPI
;
A
#
# COMPACT_ATOMS: atom_id res chain seq x y z
N MET A 1 5.55 -3.56 -30.24
CA MET A 1 6.78 -4.39 -30.12
C MET A 1 7.20 -4.32 -28.65
N ASN A 2 7.11 -5.42 -27.91
CA ASN A 2 7.64 -5.46 -26.55
C ASN A 2 9.17 -5.38 -26.66
N THR A 3 9.75 -4.29 -26.22
CA THR A 3 11.20 -4.14 -26.09
C THR A 3 11.67 -5.11 -25.02
N ILE A 4 12.56 -6.03 -25.36
CA ILE A 4 13.21 -6.92 -24.38
C ILE A 4 14.19 -6.05 -23.59
N GLY A 5 14.20 -6.19 -22.25
CA GLY A 5 15.13 -5.50 -21.38
C GLY A 5 16.57 -6.03 -21.49
N ASN A 6 17.48 -5.36 -20.81
CA ASN A 6 18.91 -5.68 -20.87
C ASN A 6 19.50 -6.02 -19.50
N ARG A 7 20.67 -6.64 -19.52
CA ARG A 7 21.47 -6.90 -18.32
C ARG A 7 22.67 -5.95 -18.30
N TYR A 8 22.91 -5.28 -17.17
CA TYR A 8 24.01 -4.35 -16.96
C TYR A 8 24.78 -4.70 -15.70
N SER A 9 26.09 -4.52 -15.71
CA SER A 9 26.93 -4.58 -14.50
C SER A 9 27.34 -3.17 -14.10
N ILE A 10 27.02 -2.75 -12.87
CA ILE A 10 27.23 -1.39 -12.37
C ILE A 10 27.95 -1.46 -11.01
N SER A 11 29.15 -0.89 -10.95
CA SER A 11 29.94 -0.81 -9.72
C SER A 11 30.02 0.59 -9.11
N SER A 12 29.61 1.63 -9.85
CA SER A 12 29.73 3.02 -9.42
C SER A 12 28.42 3.61 -8.92
N LEU A 13 28.46 4.26 -7.75
CA LEU A 13 27.37 5.08 -7.21
C LEU A 13 27.06 6.33 -8.05
N THR A 14 28.00 6.75 -8.92
CA THR A 14 27.84 7.92 -9.78
C THR A 14 27.09 7.59 -11.08
N ASN A 15 26.77 6.32 -11.35
CA ASN A 15 25.99 5.91 -12.49
C ASN A 15 24.61 6.58 -12.48
N GLU A 16 24.14 7.06 -13.61
CA GLU A 16 22.87 7.80 -13.73
C GLU A 16 21.65 6.99 -13.27
N LYS A 17 21.56 5.70 -13.63
CA LYS A 17 20.48 4.82 -13.16
C LYS A 17 20.50 4.71 -11.65
N ILE A 18 21.65 4.57 -11.01
CA ILE A 18 21.80 4.49 -9.56
C ILE A 18 21.41 5.80 -8.86
N LYS A 19 21.78 6.95 -9.43
CA LYS A 19 21.35 8.27 -8.91
C LYS A 19 19.83 8.43 -8.95
N ILE A 20 19.20 8.05 -10.06
CA ILE A 20 17.73 8.07 -10.20
C ILE A 20 17.10 7.16 -9.13
N ILE A 21 17.57 5.93 -8.99
CA ILE A 21 17.02 4.97 -8.02
C ILE A 21 17.19 5.49 -6.58
N ASN A 22 18.35 6.03 -6.23
CA ASN A 22 18.60 6.60 -4.91
C ASN A 22 17.70 7.81 -4.61
N SER A 23 17.33 8.58 -5.63
CA SER A 23 16.41 9.72 -5.47
C SER A 23 14.99 9.29 -5.06
N LEU A 24 14.58 8.04 -5.30
CA LEU A 24 13.28 7.49 -4.93
C LEU A 24 13.07 7.38 -3.41
N SER A 25 14.09 7.61 -2.61
CA SER A 25 13.93 7.85 -1.15
C SER A 25 13.02 9.04 -0.85
N GLN A 26 12.95 10.03 -1.75
CA GLN A 26 12.14 11.24 -1.60
C GLN A 26 10.81 11.13 -2.34
N ARG A 27 9.69 11.49 -1.67
CA ARG A 27 8.32 11.48 -2.23
C ARG A 27 8.22 12.26 -3.54
N LYS A 28 8.90 13.41 -3.64
CA LYS A 28 8.90 14.25 -4.85
C LYS A 28 9.31 13.46 -6.09
N TYR A 29 10.44 12.73 -6.00
CA TYR A 29 10.96 11.98 -7.14
C TYR A 29 10.15 10.72 -7.43
N ARG A 30 9.60 10.05 -6.41
CA ARG A 30 8.67 8.93 -6.63
C ARG A 30 7.45 9.36 -7.44
N ARG A 31 6.86 10.53 -7.13
CA ARG A 31 5.74 11.09 -7.89
C ARG A 31 6.14 11.51 -9.31
N GLN A 32 7.26 12.22 -9.44
CA GLN A 32 7.74 12.72 -10.73
C GLN A 32 8.07 11.58 -11.71
N LEU A 33 8.69 10.52 -11.22
CA LEU A 33 9.13 9.38 -12.02
C LEU A 33 8.09 8.26 -12.10
N ASN A 34 7.03 8.35 -11.30
CA ASN A 34 6.02 7.30 -11.13
C ASN A 34 6.63 5.94 -10.72
N LEU A 35 7.69 5.95 -9.90
CA LEU A 35 8.45 4.78 -9.49
C LEU A 35 8.54 4.71 -7.96
N PHE A 36 8.74 3.49 -7.45
CA PHE A 36 9.07 3.24 -6.05
C PHE A 36 9.98 2.02 -5.91
N VAL A 37 10.48 1.81 -4.70
CA VAL A 37 11.42 0.74 -4.38
C VAL A 37 10.77 -0.32 -3.50
N ALA A 38 10.94 -1.60 -3.88
CA ALA A 38 10.59 -2.75 -3.07
C ALA A 38 11.83 -3.61 -2.82
N GLU A 39 12.23 -3.78 -1.55
CA GLU A 39 13.43 -4.50 -1.16
C GLU A 39 13.12 -5.97 -0.87
N GLY A 40 13.81 -6.86 -1.53
CA GLY A 40 13.78 -8.30 -1.28
C GLY A 40 13.13 -9.10 -2.40
N LYS A 41 13.69 -10.31 -2.61
CA LYS A 41 13.25 -11.23 -3.67
C LYS A 41 11.77 -11.63 -3.55
N ARG A 42 11.24 -11.71 -2.31
CA ARG A 42 9.82 -12.04 -2.09
C ARG A 42 8.90 -10.93 -2.59
N LEU A 43 9.19 -9.65 -2.29
CA LEU A 43 8.39 -8.53 -2.76
C LEU A 43 8.46 -8.39 -4.29
N CYS A 44 9.65 -8.59 -4.88
CA CYS A 44 9.80 -8.55 -6.34
C CYS A 44 8.99 -9.67 -7.01
N LYS A 45 8.99 -10.88 -6.43
CA LYS A 45 8.16 -12.00 -6.92
C LYS A 45 6.68 -11.68 -6.85
N GLU A 46 6.20 -11.21 -5.70
CA GLU A 46 4.80 -10.82 -5.50
C GLU A 46 4.36 -9.76 -6.53
N ALA A 47 5.19 -8.74 -6.76
CA ALA A 47 4.92 -7.72 -7.76
C ALA A 47 4.74 -8.32 -9.16
N LEU A 48 5.65 -9.22 -9.58
CA LEU A 48 5.56 -9.88 -10.89
C LEU A 48 4.35 -10.80 -11.00
N ASP A 49 4.03 -11.58 -9.95
CA ASP A 49 2.87 -12.48 -9.90
C ASP A 49 1.54 -11.68 -10.02
N LYS A 50 1.52 -10.43 -9.54
CA LYS A 50 0.38 -9.51 -9.64
C LYS A 50 0.46 -8.56 -10.84
N ASN A 51 1.31 -8.87 -11.82
CA ASN A 51 1.48 -8.12 -13.05
C ASN A 51 1.86 -6.63 -12.85
N TRP A 52 2.65 -6.33 -11.79
CA TRP A 52 3.29 -5.04 -11.66
C TRP A 52 4.56 -4.99 -12.52
N GLU A 53 4.85 -3.81 -13.07
CA GLU A 53 6.01 -3.61 -13.93
C GLU A 53 7.24 -3.25 -13.11
N ILE A 54 8.27 -4.10 -13.16
CA ILE A 54 9.58 -3.85 -12.57
C ILE A 54 10.47 -3.25 -13.65
N LYS A 55 10.74 -1.96 -13.52
CA LYS A 55 11.60 -1.23 -14.46
C LYS A 55 13.08 -1.58 -14.32
N TYR A 56 13.52 -1.73 -13.07
CA TYR A 56 14.88 -2.17 -12.75
C TYR A 56 14.85 -3.22 -11.64
N LEU A 57 15.54 -4.33 -11.85
CA LEU A 57 15.81 -5.32 -10.81
C LEU A 57 17.30 -5.27 -10.46
N LEU A 58 17.63 -4.78 -9.27
CA LEU A 58 18.99 -4.76 -8.77
C LEU A 58 19.27 -6.07 -8.01
N TYR A 59 20.43 -6.66 -8.22
CA TYR A 59 20.85 -7.87 -7.51
C TYR A 59 22.37 -7.87 -7.30
N VAL A 60 22.83 -8.53 -6.23
CA VAL A 60 24.25 -8.70 -5.96
C VAL A 60 24.78 -9.91 -6.73
N LYS A 61 25.95 -9.78 -7.37
CA LYS A 61 26.58 -10.80 -8.21
C LYS A 61 26.66 -12.18 -7.54
N ASP A 62 27.17 -12.22 -6.29
CA ASP A 62 27.37 -13.46 -5.54
C ASP A 62 26.06 -14.20 -5.16
N LYS A 63 24.91 -13.61 -5.51
CA LYS A 63 23.57 -14.19 -5.31
C LYS A 63 22.85 -14.50 -6.62
N ALA A 64 23.54 -14.34 -7.75
CA ALA A 64 22.99 -14.69 -9.06
C ALA A 64 22.74 -16.21 -9.22
N ASP A 65 23.37 -17.05 -8.39
CA ASP A 65 23.16 -18.51 -8.39
C ASP A 65 21.87 -18.94 -7.64
N ASP A 66 21.19 -18.04 -6.94
CA ASP A 66 19.87 -18.31 -6.33
C ASP A 66 18.81 -18.49 -7.45
N GLU A 67 18.25 -19.70 -7.55
CA GLU A 67 17.28 -20.06 -8.60
C GLU A 67 16.11 -19.06 -8.70
N LEU A 68 15.64 -18.56 -7.55
CA LEU A 68 14.57 -17.56 -7.54
C LEU A 68 15.04 -16.22 -8.13
N VAL A 69 16.27 -15.79 -7.81
CA VAL A 69 16.83 -14.56 -8.35
C VAL A 69 16.99 -14.66 -9.87
N MET A 70 17.47 -15.79 -10.38
CA MET A 70 17.58 -16.04 -11.82
C MET A 70 16.22 -15.96 -12.51
N LYS A 71 15.19 -16.61 -11.96
CA LYS A 71 13.82 -16.53 -12.49
C LYS A 71 13.28 -15.09 -12.50
N LEU A 72 13.56 -14.31 -11.45
CA LEU A 72 13.15 -12.90 -11.40
C LEU A 72 13.86 -12.07 -12.49
N ILE A 73 15.15 -12.28 -12.69
CA ILE A 73 15.93 -11.61 -13.74
C ILE A 73 15.32 -11.89 -15.12
N ASP A 74 15.10 -13.16 -15.45
CA ASP A 74 14.56 -13.56 -16.74
C ASP A 74 13.13 -13.02 -16.97
N GLN A 75 12.28 -13.05 -15.94
CA GLN A 75 10.93 -12.49 -16.01
C GLN A 75 10.94 -10.96 -16.21
N VAL A 76 11.82 -10.24 -15.50
CA VAL A 76 11.93 -8.78 -15.64
C VAL A 76 12.40 -8.42 -17.05
N ILE A 77 13.45 -9.08 -17.55
CA ILE A 77 13.99 -8.84 -18.90
C ILE A 77 12.94 -9.15 -19.97
N SER A 78 12.23 -10.27 -19.86
CA SER A 78 11.20 -10.67 -20.84
C SER A 78 10.01 -9.70 -20.88
N ARG A 79 9.77 -8.96 -19.78
CA ARG A 79 8.72 -7.93 -19.67
C ARG A 79 9.23 -6.51 -20.03
N GLY A 80 10.48 -6.36 -20.47
CA GLY A 80 11.05 -5.08 -20.90
C GLY A 80 11.75 -4.27 -19.82
N GLY A 81 11.86 -4.80 -18.59
CA GLY A 81 12.64 -4.19 -17.50
C GLY A 81 14.12 -4.58 -17.58
N ASP A 82 14.99 -3.77 -17.00
CA ASP A 82 16.45 -4.02 -16.98
C ASP A 82 16.88 -4.74 -15.69
N ALA A 83 17.80 -5.67 -15.79
CA ALA A 83 18.47 -6.32 -14.66
C ALA A 83 19.85 -5.68 -14.43
N LEU A 84 20.05 -5.17 -13.21
CA LEU A 84 21.26 -4.44 -12.82
C LEU A 84 22.04 -5.27 -11.80
N GLU A 85 23.13 -5.87 -12.24
CA GLU A 85 24.12 -6.49 -11.35
C GLU A 85 24.89 -5.38 -10.64
N VAL A 86 24.81 -5.32 -9.33
CA VAL A 86 25.42 -4.25 -8.52
C VAL A 86 26.24 -4.80 -7.36
N THR A 87 27.08 -3.93 -6.79
CA THR A 87 27.79 -4.27 -5.54
C THR A 87 26.84 -4.17 -4.34
N PHE A 88 27.12 -4.92 -3.26
CA PHE A 88 26.37 -4.83 -2.01
C PHE A 88 26.36 -3.41 -1.45
N ASN A 89 27.46 -2.64 -1.61
CA ASN A 89 27.54 -1.25 -1.19
C ASN A 89 26.49 -0.35 -1.88
N ILE A 90 26.20 -0.58 -3.17
CA ILE A 90 25.16 0.14 -3.89
C ILE A 90 23.78 -0.18 -3.29
N LEU A 91 23.46 -1.44 -3.04
CA LEU A 91 22.19 -1.83 -2.42
C LEU A 91 22.02 -1.27 -1.01
N SER A 92 23.05 -1.35 -0.16
CA SER A 92 23.05 -0.78 1.19
C SER A 92 22.79 0.75 1.16
N LYS A 93 23.39 1.43 0.20
CA LYS A 93 23.19 2.88 0.04
C LYS A 93 21.76 3.24 -0.36
N ILE A 94 21.17 2.49 -1.28
CA ILE A 94 19.79 2.72 -1.76
C ILE A 94 18.77 2.34 -0.67
N SER A 95 18.98 1.24 0.05
CA SER A 95 18.08 0.78 1.11
C SER A 95 18.22 1.56 2.42
N HIS A 96 19.24 2.41 2.54
CA HIS A 96 19.61 3.11 3.79
C HIS A 96 19.81 2.15 4.98
N LYS A 97 20.38 0.94 4.73
CA LYS A 97 20.60 -0.09 5.74
C LYS A 97 21.98 -0.72 5.61
N GLU A 98 22.56 -1.06 6.76
CA GLU A 98 23.78 -1.85 6.81
C GLU A 98 23.55 -3.30 6.31
N ASN A 99 22.42 -3.89 6.68
CA ASN A 99 22.01 -5.23 6.28
C ASN A 99 20.92 -5.19 5.20
N ALA A 100 21.23 -4.63 4.04
CA ALA A 100 20.35 -4.63 2.89
C ALA A 100 20.07 -6.05 2.38
N GLN A 101 18.90 -6.29 1.82
CA GLN A 101 18.64 -7.53 1.09
C GLN A 101 19.36 -7.52 -0.26
N ASN A 102 19.71 -8.71 -0.77
CA ASN A 102 20.52 -8.85 -1.98
C ASN A 102 19.77 -8.58 -3.30
N VAL A 103 18.48 -8.27 -3.23
CA VAL A 103 17.61 -7.98 -4.37
C VAL A 103 16.73 -6.79 -4.05
N LEU A 104 16.55 -5.90 -5.03
CA LEU A 104 15.72 -4.72 -4.92
C LEU A 104 15.04 -4.47 -6.28
N GLY A 105 13.72 -4.31 -6.26
CA GLY A 105 12.92 -3.93 -7.43
C GLY A 105 12.62 -2.44 -7.44
N VAL A 106 12.76 -1.82 -8.60
CA VAL A 106 12.22 -0.47 -8.90
C VAL A 106 10.99 -0.67 -9.75
N ILE A 107 9.83 -0.34 -9.19
CA ILE A 107 8.51 -0.73 -9.68
C ILE A 107 7.71 0.50 -10.07
N GLU A 108 6.92 0.41 -11.12
CA GLU A 108 6.01 1.49 -11.51
C GLU A 108 4.82 1.58 -10.55
N GLN A 109 4.47 2.82 -10.12
CA GLN A 109 3.30 3.04 -9.27
C GLN A 109 2.02 2.78 -10.06
N LYS A 110 1.07 2.09 -9.41
CA LYS A 110 -0.29 1.93 -9.94
C LYS A 110 -1.26 2.70 -9.08
N TRP A 111 -1.82 3.75 -9.65
CA TRP A 111 -2.93 4.50 -9.09
C TRP A 111 -4.22 4.12 -9.80
N ASN A 112 -5.27 3.89 -9.04
CA ASN A 112 -6.57 3.50 -9.56
C ASN A 112 -7.54 4.69 -9.53
N ASN A 113 -8.58 4.62 -10.36
CA ASN A 113 -9.68 5.55 -10.33
C ASN A 113 -10.82 5.01 -9.45
N LEU A 114 -11.67 5.90 -8.94
CA LEU A 114 -12.88 5.51 -8.22
C LEU A 114 -13.75 4.60 -9.11
N PRO A 115 -14.20 3.46 -8.58
CA PRO A 115 -15.11 2.58 -9.31
C PRO A 115 -16.49 3.24 -9.41
N LYS A 116 -17.20 3.00 -10.50
CA LYS A 116 -18.58 3.49 -10.65
C LYS A 116 -19.54 2.86 -9.61
N GLN A 117 -19.27 1.59 -9.24
CA GLN A 117 -20.03 0.83 -8.25
C GLN A 117 -19.12 -0.15 -7.52
N LEU A 118 -19.43 -0.46 -6.27
CA LEU A 118 -18.60 -1.36 -5.44
C LEU A 118 -18.96 -2.86 -5.55
N ASN A 119 -19.97 -3.25 -6.32
CA ASN A 119 -20.31 -4.64 -6.68
C ASN A 119 -20.19 -5.69 -5.53
N LYS A 120 -20.72 -5.43 -4.35
CA LYS A 120 -20.59 -6.25 -3.13
C LYS A 120 -19.17 -6.32 -2.54
N GLU A 121 -18.28 -5.42 -2.94
CA GLU A 121 -16.93 -5.34 -2.41
C GLU A 121 -16.88 -4.56 -1.09
N THR A 122 -15.88 -4.87 -0.28
CA THR A 122 -15.50 -4.09 0.90
C THR A 122 -14.31 -3.23 0.55
N TRP A 123 -14.35 -1.97 0.96
CA TRP A 123 -13.27 -1.01 0.79
C TRP A 123 -12.92 -0.35 2.13
N VAL A 124 -11.73 0.23 2.21
CA VAL A 124 -11.29 1.07 3.33
C VAL A 124 -11.00 2.47 2.81
N ALA A 125 -11.48 3.49 3.51
CA ALA A 125 -11.11 4.88 3.26
C ALA A 125 -10.35 5.41 4.48
N LEU A 126 -9.27 6.14 4.24
CA LEU A 126 -8.36 6.65 5.25
C LEU A 126 -8.22 8.16 5.09
N GLU A 127 -8.65 8.93 6.09
CA GLU A 127 -8.54 10.39 6.07
C GLU A 127 -7.27 10.85 6.78
N CYS A 128 -6.40 11.57 6.07
CA CYS A 128 -5.23 12.25 6.62
C CYS A 128 -4.29 11.35 7.45
N VAL A 129 -4.18 10.06 7.14
CA VAL A 129 -3.28 9.12 7.83
C VAL A 129 -1.83 9.51 7.62
N ARG A 130 -1.03 9.63 8.69
CA ARG A 130 0.32 10.18 8.64
C ARG A 130 1.43 9.12 8.73
N ASP A 131 1.21 8.07 9.47
CA ASP A 131 2.23 7.05 9.71
C ASP A 131 2.28 6.00 8.58
N PRO A 132 3.42 5.85 7.87
CA PRO A 132 3.55 4.89 6.77
C PRO A 132 3.56 3.44 7.26
N GLY A 133 3.98 3.18 8.49
CA GLY A 133 3.94 1.85 9.10
C GLY A 133 2.50 1.39 9.36
N ASN A 134 1.65 2.31 9.87
CA ASN A 134 0.21 2.07 10.01
C ASN A 134 -0.41 1.77 8.65
N LEU A 135 -0.13 2.60 7.63
CA LEU A 135 -0.68 2.41 6.29
C LEU A 135 -0.32 1.05 5.71
N GLY A 136 0.96 0.66 5.76
CA GLY A 136 1.39 -0.66 5.28
C GLY A 136 0.77 -1.82 6.07
N THR A 137 0.62 -1.68 7.39
CA THR A 137 -0.04 -2.67 8.25
C THR A 137 -1.53 -2.80 7.94
N ILE A 138 -2.20 -1.67 7.64
CA ILE A 138 -3.59 -1.65 7.18
C ILE A 138 -3.71 -2.41 5.86
N PHE A 139 -2.85 -2.17 4.88
CA PHE A 139 -2.86 -2.91 3.61
C PHE A 139 -2.74 -4.41 3.83
N ARG A 140 -1.83 -4.83 4.73
CA ARG A 140 -1.66 -6.26 5.06
C ARG A 140 -2.95 -6.86 5.66
N THR A 141 -3.64 -6.15 6.53
CA THR A 141 -4.90 -6.60 7.12
C THR A 141 -6.01 -6.62 6.08
N MET A 142 -6.10 -5.59 5.23
CA MET A 142 -7.04 -5.52 4.12
C MET A 142 -6.93 -6.73 3.17
N ASP A 143 -5.71 -7.05 2.77
CA ASP A 143 -5.42 -8.21 1.91
C ASP A 143 -5.86 -9.52 2.59
N ALA A 144 -5.54 -9.69 3.88
CA ALA A 144 -5.89 -10.88 4.66
C ALA A 144 -7.40 -11.13 4.76
N VAL A 145 -8.23 -10.08 4.76
CA VAL A 145 -9.70 -10.21 4.86
C VAL A 145 -10.42 -10.03 3.50
N GLY A 146 -9.65 -9.89 2.41
CA GLY A 146 -10.20 -9.78 1.06
C GLY A 146 -10.80 -8.42 0.72
N VAL A 147 -10.33 -7.34 1.35
CA VAL A 147 -10.72 -5.96 1.00
C VAL A 147 -10.14 -5.60 -0.37
N LYS A 148 -10.93 -4.98 -1.22
CA LYS A 148 -10.60 -4.76 -2.62
C LYS A 148 -9.74 -3.53 -2.87
N GLY A 149 -9.97 -2.45 -2.12
CA GLY A 149 -9.24 -1.21 -2.37
C GLY A 149 -9.19 -0.28 -1.16
N CYS A 150 -8.25 0.66 -1.24
CA CYS A 150 -8.01 1.71 -0.27
C CYS A 150 -8.15 3.09 -0.92
N ILE A 151 -8.99 3.94 -0.34
CA ILE A 151 -9.15 5.33 -0.73
C ILE A 151 -8.39 6.19 0.29
N LEU A 152 -7.35 6.85 -0.16
CA LEU A 152 -6.58 7.81 0.63
C LEU A 152 -7.19 9.20 0.42
N ILE A 153 -7.79 9.74 1.46
CA ILE A 153 -8.50 11.03 1.42
C ILE A 153 -7.58 12.12 1.96
N ASP A 154 -7.47 13.20 1.20
CA ASP A 154 -6.65 14.37 1.49
C ASP A 154 -5.15 14.04 1.65
N GLU A 155 -4.45 14.72 2.55
CA GLU A 155 -3.00 14.56 2.72
C GLU A 155 -2.63 13.32 3.53
N CYS A 156 -2.76 12.14 2.95
CA CYS A 156 -2.21 10.92 3.53
C CYS A 156 -0.70 10.77 3.29
N THR A 157 -0.06 9.94 4.13
CA THR A 157 1.30 9.46 3.88
C THR A 157 1.38 8.74 2.54
N ASP A 158 2.58 8.64 1.98
CA ASP A 158 2.80 8.03 0.67
C ASP A 158 2.75 6.49 0.76
N PRO A 159 1.80 5.82 0.11
CA PRO A 159 1.69 4.35 0.13
C PRO A 159 2.90 3.66 -0.51
N PHE A 160 3.62 4.36 -1.40
CA PHE A 160 4.82 3.88 -2.07
C PHE A 160 6.12 4.31 -1.37
N SER A 161 6.04 4.84 -0.14
CA SER A 161 7.23 5.04 0.69
C SER A 161 7.87 3.70 1.04
N TYR A 162 9.18 3.69 1.21
CA TYR A 162 9.92 2.49 1.57
C TYR A 162 9.34 1.80 2.82
N GLU A 163 8.91 2.57 3.81
CA GLU A 163 8.34 2.08 5.07
C GLU A 163 6.97 1.45 4.87
N ALA A 164 6.06 2.09 4.12
CA ALA A 164 4.73 1.56 3.84
C ALA A 164 4.81 0.27 3.01
N VAL A 165 5.63 0.25 1.95
CA VAL A 165 5.85 -0.93 1.11
C VAL A 165 6.37 -2.10 1.94
N ARG A 166 7.37 -1.85 2.80
CA ARG A 166 7.94 -2.88 3.69
C ARG A 166 6.89 -3.40 4.69
N ALA A 167 6.17 -2.49 5.36
CA ALA A 167 5.16 -2.85 6.35
C ALA A 167 3.99 -3.64 5.75
N SER A 168 3.68 -3.42 4.48
CA SER A 168 2.63 -4.15 3.77
C SER A 168 2.96 -5.63 3.52
N MET A 169 4.24 -6.02 3.59
CA MET A 169 4.70 -7.39 3.34
C MET A 169 4.26 -7.96 1.97
N GLY A 170 4.04 -7.08 0.97
CA GLY A 170 3.57 -7.44 -0.37
C GLY A 170 2.07 -7.20 -0.62
N ALA A 171 1.26 -7.01 0.42
CA ALA A 171 -0.17 -6.75 0.28
C ALA A 171 -0.49 -5.52 -0.60
N ILE A 172 0.42 -4.54 -0.67
CA ILE A 172 0.28 -3.38 -1.55
C ILE A 172 0.03 -3.77 -3.01
N PHE A 173 0.54 -4.91 -3.46
CA PHE A 173 0.38 -5.38 -4.83
C PHE A 173 -1.02 -5.96 -5.12
N ASN A 174 -1.82 -6.22 -4.09
CA ASN A 174 -3.16 -6.80 -4.17
C ASN A 174 -4.29 -5.77 -3.99
N ILE A 175 -3.96 -4.55 -3.52
CA ILE A 175 -4.94 -3.52 -3.16
C ILE A 175 -5.02 -2.46 -4.26
N ASN A 176 -6.24 -2.11 -4.68
CA ASN A 176 -6.46 -0.95 -5.54
C ASN A 176 -6.29 0.33 -4.71
N ILE A 177 -5.32 1.16 -5.05
CA ILE A 177 -5.02 2.39 -4.30
C ILE A 177 -5.52 3.60 -5.07
N ILE A 178 -6.31 4.43 -4.39
CA ILE A 178 -6.90 5.66 -4.92
C ILE A 178 -6.48 6.81 -4.01
N SER A 179 -6.15 7.96 -4.58
CA SER A 179 -5.87 9.19 -3.82
C SER A 179 -6.73 10.32 -4.36
N ILE A 180 -7.58 10.88 -3.50
CA ILE A 180 -8.54 11.95 -3.83
C ILE A 180 -8.64 12.93 -2.66
N ASN A 181 -9.30 14.07 -2.88
CA ASN A 181 -9.65 14.96 -1.79
C ASN A 181 -11.05 14.64 -1.21
N SER A 182 -11.34 15.19 -0.03
CA SER A 182 -12.62 14.97 0.67
C SER A 182 -13.83 15.41 -0.15
N LYS A 183 -13.72 16.50 -0.91
CA LYS A 183 -14.80 16.97 -1.78
C LYS A 183 -15.12 15.97 -2.89
N GLU A 184 -14.11 15.45 -3.57
CA GLU A 184 -14.27 14.41 -4.60
C GLU A 184 -14.87 13.13 -4.03
N PHE A 185 -14.46 12.73 -2.81
CA PHE A 185 -15.01 11.57 -2.12
C PHE A 185 -16.52 11.75 -1.85
N ILE A 186 -16.92 12.90 -1.34
CA ILE A 186 -18.33 13.22 -1.03
C ILE A 186 -19.18 13.27 -2.30
N GLU A 187 -18.67 13.88 -3.37
CA GLU A 187 -19.37 13.93 -4.67
C GLU A 187 -19.58 12.52 -5.23
N TRP A 188 -18.53 11.69 -5.24
CA TRP A 188 -18.63 10.31 -5.68
C TRP A 188 -19.60 9.48 -4.83
N ARG A 189 -19.58 9.66 -3.50
CA ARG A 189 -20.48 8.96 -2.59
C ARG A 189 -21.96 9.16 -2.93
N LYS A 190 -22.38 10.35 -3.39
CA LYS A 190 -23.77 10.65 -3.73
C LYS A 190 -24.31 9.78 -4.86
N GLU A 191 -23.43 9.31 -5.73
CA GLU A 191 -23.80 8.50 -6.90
C GLU A 191 -23.55 7.00 -6.66
N ALA A 192 -22.69 6.64 -5.73
CA ALA A 192 -22.29 5.26 -5.46
C ALA A 192 -23.12 4.65 -4.32
N LEU A 193 -23.68 3.47 -4.57
CA LEU A 193 -24.53 2.75 -3.61
C LEU A 193 -23.68 1.86 -2.71
N PHE A 194 -23.39 2.31 -1.48
CA PHE A 194 -22.71 1.54 -0.45
C PHE A 194 -23.04 2.11 0.95
N THR A 195 -22.82 1.32 1.98
CA THR A 195 -22.88 1.78 3.37
C THR A 195 -21.54 2.38 3.78
N LEU A 196 -21.52 3.62 4.27
CA LEU A 196 -20.33 4.26 4.81
C LEU A 196 -20.32 4.13 6.34
N ILE A 197 -19.36 3.36 6.86
CA ILE A 197 -19.21 3.11 8.30
C ILE A 197 -17.96 3.86 8.78
N GLY A 198 -18.16 4.93 9.53
CA GLY A 198 -17.08 5.74 10.08
C GLY A 198 -16.74 5.36 11.52
N THR A 199 -15.50 5.62 11.93
CA THR A 199 -15.07 5.46 13.33
C THR A 199 -15.12 6.79 14.07
N SER A 200 -15.75 6.82 15.25
CA SER A 200 -15.84 8.01 16.11
C SER A 200 -15.90 7.60 17.58
N LEU A 201 -15.42 8.45 18.47
CA LEU A 201 -15.61 8.27 19.90
C LEU A 201 -16.95 8.86 20.39
N LYS A 202 -17.51 9.81 19.63
CA LYS A 202 -18.77 10.50 19.96
C LYS A 202 -19.91 10.00 19.10
N ASN A 203 -21.09 9.87 19.69
CA ASN A 203 -22.32 9.48 18.98
C ASN A 203 -22.21 8.18 18.17
N ALA A 204 -21.37 7.25 18.62
CA ALA A 204 -21.06 6.01 17.95
C ALA A 204 -21.58 4.79 18.70
N GLU A 205 -22.10 3.83 17.97
CA GLU A 205 -22.52 2.54 18.53
C GLU A 205 -21.33 1.55 18.63
N ASP A 206 -21.56 0.46 19.36
CA ASP A 206 -20.58 -0.63 19.45
C ASP A 206 -20.37 -1.26 18.07
N TYR A 207 -19.11 -1.38 17.63
CA TYR A 207 -18.73 -1.91 16.31
C TYR A 207 -19.35 -3.29 16.00
N ARG A 208 -19.70 -4.08 17.03
CA ARG A 208 -20.34 -5.38 16.88
C ARG A 208 -21.79 -5.30 16.41
N LYS A 209 -22.42 -4.13 16.55
CA LYS A 209 -23.82 -3.89 16.15
C LYS A 209 -23.94 -3.30 14.74
N ALA A 210 -22.83 -2.89 14.14
CA ALA A 210 -22.84 -2.29 12.81
C ALA A 210 -23.38 -3.25 11.74
N ASN A 211 -23.95 -2.68 10.70
CA ASN A 211 -24.37 -3.42 9.51
C ASN A 211 -23.18 -3.65 8.57
N TRP A 212 -22.49 -4.74 8.74
CA TRP A 212 -21.36 -5.16 7.92
C TRP A 212 -21.77 -5.84 6.58
N ALA A 213 -22.99 -5.62 6.10
CA ALA A 213 -23.40 -6.15 4.81
C ALA A 213 -22.72 -5.39 3.66
N SER A 214 -22.07 -6.12 2.75
CA SER A 214 -21.45 -5.53 1.56
C SER A 214 -22.50 -5.10 0.52
N PRO A 215 -22.25 -4.04 -0.25
CA PRO A 215 -21.02 -3.25 -0.27
C PRO A 215 -20.95 -2.21 0.84
N PHE A 216 -19.79 -2.11 1.50
CA PHE A 216 -19.54 -1.05 2.48
C PHE A 216 -18.12 -0.50 2.37
N ILE A 217 -17.93 0.71 2.86
CA ILE A 217 -16.61 1.33 3.08
C ILE A 217 -16.44 1.57 4.58
N LEU A 218 -15.33 1.05 5.14
CA LEU A 218 -14.88 1.41 6.48
C LEU A 218 -14.03 2.68 6.39
N LEU A 219 -14.50 3.77 6.99
CA LEU A 219 -13.83 5.05 7.01
C LEU A 219 -13.12 5.25 8.35
N MET A 220 -11.79 5.42 8.29
CA MET A 220 -10.91 5.63 9.41
C MET A 220 -10.29 7.02 9.34
N GLY A 221 -10.24 7.71 10.46
CA GLY A 221 -9.67 9.05 10.55
C GLY A 221 -8.20 9.08 10.92
N ASN A 222 -7.66 10.30 11.01
CA ASN A 222 -6.30 10.58 11.46
C ASN A 222 -6.05 10.04 12.89
N GLU A 223 -4.81 9.61 13.17
CA GLU A 223 -4.42 9.00 14.45
C GLU A 223 -4.66 9.87 15.68
N GLN A 224 -4.59 11.18 15.53
CA GLN A 224 -4.75 12.13 16.65
C GLN A 224 -6.11 12.84 16.64
N LYS A 225 -6.58 13.23 15.46
CA LYS A 225 -7.78 14.07 15.31
C LYS A 225 -9.06 13.26 15.06
N GLY A 226 -8.93 11.99 14.67
CA GLY A 226 -10.05 11.21 14.17
C GLY A 226 -10.54 11.68 12.80
N LEU A 227 -11.80 11.45 12.50
CA LEU A 227 -12.48 11.92 11.29
C LEU A 227 -12.86 13.39 11.41
N SER A 228 -12.82 14.11 10.29
CA SER A 228 -13.37 15.46 10.18
C SER A 228 -14.89 15.46 10.32
N ASP A 229 -15.45 16.57 10.83
CA ASP A 229 -16.91 16.73 10.95
C ASP A 229 -17.61 16.57 9.60
N GLN A 230 -16.97 17.02 8.51
CA GLN A 230 -17.48 16.89 7.16
C GLN A 230 -17.68 15.43 6.74
N LEU A 231 -16.70 14.56 7.00
CA LEU A 231 -16.79 13.14 6.67
C LEU A 231 -17.65 12.35 7.69
N ILE A 232 -17.69 12.78 8.95
CA ILE A 232 -18.63 12.23 9.95
C ILE A 232 -20.07 12.41 9.49
N ALA A 233 -20.43 13.60 8.96
CA ALA A 233 -21.77 13.91 8.47
C ALA A 233 -22.20 13.03 7.28
N GLU A 234 -21.27 12.50 6.53
CA GLU A 234 -21.54 11.61 5.40
C GLU A 234 -21.70 10.13 5.81
N CYS A 235 -21.37 9.76 7.04
CA CYS A 235 -21.45 8.36 7.48
C CYS A 235 -22.91 7.93 7.71
N ASP A 236 -23.26 6.75 7.19
CA ASP A 236 -24.55 6.11 7.51
C ASP A 236 -24.56 5.56 8.93
N GLN A 237 -23.40 5.11 9.41
CA GLN A 237 -23.18 4.58 10.76
C GLN A 237 -21.87 5.07 11.32
N LEU A 238 -21.86 5.38 12.61
CA LEU A 238 -20.64 5.65 13.37
C LEU A 238 -20.42 4.54 14.38
N ILE A 239 -19.22 3.98 14.40
CA ILE A 239 -18.85 2.88 15.30
C ILE A 239 -17.69 3.26 16.22
N LYS A 240 -17.67 2.61 17.38
CA LYS A 240 -16.54 2.64 18.31
C LYS A 240 -16.19 1.25 18.81
N ILE A 241 -14.92 1.05 19.10
CA ILE A 241 -14.43 -0.13 19.83
C ILE A 241 -14.46 0.23 21.31
N PRO A 242 -15.24 -0.49 22.16
CA PRO A 242 -15.29 -0.20 23.58
C PRO A 242 -13.93 -0.39 24.26
N MET A 243 -13.52 0.60 25.04
CA MET A 243 -12.30 0.56 25.85
C MET A 243 -12.68 0.27 27.28
N LEU A 244 -12.12 -0.78 27.89
CA LEU A 244 -12.39 -1.19 29.27
C LEU A 244 -11.27 -0.80 30.25
N GLY A 245 -10.14 -0.37 29.72
CA GLY A 245 -8.98 0.07 30.48
C GLY A 245 -8.84 1.59 30.52
N SER A 246 -7.63 2.06 30.83
CA SER A 246 -7.29 3.49 30.92
C SER A 246 -6.90 4.13 29.59
N SER A 247 -6.74 3.35 28.53
CA SER A 247 -6.42 3.89 27.21
C SER A 247 -7.64 4.48 26.52
N ASP A 248 -7.50 5.66 25.94
CA ASP A 248 -8.60 6.35 25.23
C ASP A 248 -8.87 5.80 23.85
N SER A 249 -7.87 5.18 23.21
CA SER A 249 -7.95 4.66 21.84
C SER A 249 -6.96 3.52 21.60
N LEU A 250 -7.13 2.82 20.48
CA LEU A 250 -6.17 1.87 19.92
C LEU A 250 -5.37 2.53 18.80
N ASN A 251 -4.20 1.96 18.49
CA ASN A 251 -3.47 2.27 17.27
C ASN A 251 -4.39 2.12 16.05
N LEU A 252 -4.24 2.98 15.05
CA LEU A 252 -5.09 3.03 13.86
C LEU A 252 -5.14 1.69 13.11
N ALA A 253 -3.98 1.06 12.87
CA ALA A 253 -3.94 -0.21 12.17
C ALA A 253 -4.60 -1.34 12.98
N VAL A 254 -4.46 -1.32 14.31
CA VAL A 254 -5.13 -2.27 15.21
C VAL A 254 -6.64 -2.07 15.15
N SER A 255 -7.14 -0.83 15.29
CA SER A 255 -8.57 -0.52 15.20
C SER A 255 -9.17 -0.95 13.87
N THR A 256 -8.47 -0.66 12.78
CA THR A 256 -8.88 -1.09 11.43
C THR A 256 -8.96 -2.61 11.35
N GLY A 257 -7.98 -3.32 11.90
CA GLY A 257 -7.96 -4.78 11.95
C GLY A 257 -9.14 -5.38 12.72
N VAL A 258 -9.42 -4.85 13.92
CA VAL A 258 -10.56 -5.28 14.75
C VAL A 258 -11.88 -5.11 14.00
N ALA A 259 -12.11 -3.95 13.38
CA ALA A 259 -13.34 -3.66 12.63
C ALA A 259 -13.47 -4.56 11.39
N LEU A 260 -12.40 -4.74 10.62
CA LEU A 260 -12.42 -5.58 9.42
C LEU A 260 -12.64 -7.06 9.76
N TYR A 261 -12.03 -7.59 10.80
CA TYR A 261 -12.27 -8.98 11.23
C TYR A 261 -13.68 -9.19 11.76
N GLU A 262 -14.28 -8.20 12.44
CA GLU A 262 -15.70 -8.26 12.80
C GLU A 262 -16.58 -8.33 11.56
N SER A 263 -16.26 -7.58 10.51
CA SER A 263 -17.04 -7.55 9.27
C SER A 263 -17.12 -8.90 8.55
N ILE A 264 -16.14 -9.78 8.77
CA ILE A 264 -16.10 -11.11 8.17
C ILE A 264 -16.48 -12.23 9.15
N ARG A 265 -16.74 -11.92 10.43
CA ARG A 265 -17.01 -12.92 11.47
C ARG A 265 -18.10 -13.94 11.12
N LYS A 266 -19.11 -13.51 10.35
CA LYS A 266 -20.24 -14.35 9.95
C LYS A 266 -20.11 -14.88 8.50
N LYS A 267 -19.02 -14.56 7.80
CA LYS A 267 -18.80 -15.09 6.44
C LYS A 267 -18.26 -16.50 6.55
N PRO A 268 -18.77 -17.47 5.77
CA PRO A 268 -18.13 -18.78 5.67
C PRO A 268 -16.73 -18.60 5.06
N ILE A 269 -15.76 -19.28 5.64
CA ILE A 269 -14.36 -19.34 5.18
C ILE A 269 -14.22 -20.47 4.17
#